data_e1a5fca60a03a5a591471a7fa02a547f
#
_entry.id   e1a5fca60a03a5a591471a7fa02a547f
#
_cell.length_a   1.000
_cell.length_b   1.000
_cell.length_c   1.000
_cell.angle_alpha   90.00
_cell.angle_beta   90.00
_cell.angle_gamma   90.00
#
_symmetry.space_group_name_H-M   'P 1'
#
loop_
_entity.id
_entity.type
_entity.pdbx_description
1 polymer ?
#
loop_
_entity_poly.entity_id
_entity_poly.type
_entity_poly.pdbx_seq_one_letter_code
_entity_poly.pdbx_strand_id
1 'polypeptide(L)'
;MNNLMQDAHTQQLAYHQRRQHQPGWQDLVQTLFSGILATAEGEDGHQFLRMMGGDLARRHPLAACHTVGGLEDSLNQLLATFDWGEVTLTPGERGLTLTHIAWPVAPQADAAGWQAAFAAVLEGAYAAWLQAQGGHDQVPLRWQGPNPQQTLLFRYQKGL
;
A
#
# COMPACT_ATOMS: atom_id res chain seq x y z
N MET A 1 -30.26 -0.71 -10.73
CA MET A 1 -29.66 0.19 -9.72
C MET A 1 -28.21 -0.15 -9.38
N ASN A 2 -27.88 -1.42 -9.17
CA ASN A 2 -26.48 -1.78 -8.85
C ASN A 2 -25.46 -1.42 -9.94
N ASN A 3 -25.81 -1.52 -11.22
CA ASN A 3 -24.90 -1.19 -12.33
C ASN A 3 -24.52 0.29 -12.36
N LEU A 4 -25.46 1.20 -12.14
CA LEU A 4 -25.19 2.64 -12.18
C LEU A 4 -24.28 3.10 -11.03
N MET A 5 -24.42 2.50 -9.86
CA MET A 5 -23.52 2.79 -8.73
C MET A 5 -22.11 2.24 -8.95
N GLN A 6 -22.02 1.05 -9.52
CA GLN A 6 -20.75 0.42 -9.88
C GLN A 6 -20.01 1.22 -10.97
N ASP A 7 -20.75 1.70 -11.98
CA ASP A 7 -20.20 2.53 -13.03
C ASP A 7 -19.70 3.90 -12.50
N ALA A 8 -20.46 4.51 -11.61
CA ALA A 8 -20.06 5.77 -10.97
C ALA A 8 -18.80 5.59 -10.10
N HIS A 9 -18.70 4.51 -9.35
CA HIS A 9 -17.52 4.19 -8.53
C HIS A 9 -16.28 3.96 -9.42
N THR A 10 -16.45 3.20 -10.49
CA THR A 10 -15.38 2.95 -11.45
C THR A 10 -14.91 4.24 -12.13
N GLN A 11 -15.82 5.13 -12.48
CA GLN A 11 -15.50 6.43 -13.07
C GLN A 11 -14.76 7.35 -12.09
N GLN A 12 -15.18 7.37 -10.83
CA GLN A 12 -14.48 8.13 -9.78
C GLN A 12 -13.06 7.60 -9.57
N LEU A 13 -12.89 6.30 -9.48
CA LEU A 13 -11.58 5.69 -9.33
C LEU A 13 -10.67 6.03 -10.51
N ALA A 14 -11.17 5.91 -11.75
CA ALA A 14 -10.43 6.25 -12.94
C ALA A 14 -10.05 7.74 -12.99
N TYR A 15 -10.92 8.62 -12.50
CA TYR A 15 -10.63 10.06 -12.40
C TYR A 15 -9.49 10.33 -11.41
N HIS A 16 -9.52 9.73 -10.23
CA HIS A 16 -8.46 9.87 -9.22
C HIS A 16 -7.13 9.30 -9.73
N GLN A 17 -7.15 8.15 -10.36
CA GLN A 17 -5.96 7.54 -10.95
C GLN A 17 -5.32 8.43 -12.02
N ARG A 18 -6.13 9.07 -12.87
CA ARG A 18 -5.61 10.02 -13.88
C ARG A 18 -4.98 11.25 -13.23
N ARG A 19 -5.53 11.74 -12.13
CA ARG A 19 -4.95 12.88 -11.39
C ARG A 19 -3.67 12.53 -10.65
N GLN A 20 -3.55 11.30 -10.19
CA GLN A 20 -2.34 10.78 -9.54
C GLN A 20 -1.21 10.54 -10.55
N HIS A 21 -1.54 10.42 -11.83
CA HIS A 21 -0.54 10.13 -12.85
C HIS A 21 0.45 11.28 -12.99
N GLN A 22 1.72 10.98 -12.76
CA GLN A 22 2.84 11.90 -12.92
C GLN A 22 3.78 11.35 -14.00
N PRO A 23 3.59 11.75 -15.29
CA PRO A 23 4.43 11.28 -16.38
C PRO A 23 5.91 11.53 -16.10
N GLY A 24 6.75 10.62 -16.52
CA GLY A 24 8.18 10.65 -16.26
C GLY A 24 8.55 10.05 -14.89
N TRP A 25 8.00 10.53 -13.80
CA TRP A 25 8.26 9.95 -12.48
C TRP A 25 7.68 8.56 -12.33
N GLN A 26 6.43 8.33 -12.73
CA GLN A 26 5.84 7.00 -12.72
C GLN A 26 6.54 6.05 -13.69
N ASP A 27 6.94 6.54 -14.86
CA ASP A 27 7.69 5.75 -15.83
C ASP A 27 9.05 5.32 -15.26
N LEU A 28 9.74 6.22 -14.57
CA LEU A 28 10.99 5.90 -13.89
C LEU A 28 10.79 4.85 -12.80
N VAL A 29 9.81 5.04 -11.92
CA VAL A 29 9.50 4.10 -10.85
C VAL A 29 9.12 2.73 -11.41
N GLN A 30 8.32 2.69 -12.47
CA GLN A 30 7.96 1.45 -13.15
C GLN A 30 9.18 0.73 -13.73
N THR A 31 10.07 1.46 -14.36
CA THR A 31 11.33 0.92 -14.88
C THR A 31 12.18 0.34 -13.77
N LEU A 32 12.28 1.03 -12.63
CA LEU A 32 12.99 0.55 -11.44
C LEU A 32 12.33 -0.71 -10.85
N PHE A 33 11.01 -0.72 -10.71
CA PHE A 33 10.28 -1.89 -10.23
C PHE A 33 10.48 -3.10 -11.12
N SER A 34 10.33 -2.91 -12.42
CA SER A 34 10.52 -4.00 -13.41
C SER A 34 11.95 -4.51 -13.39
N GLY A 35 12.94 -3.62 -13.28
CA GLY A 35 14.35 -4.00 -13.18
C GLY A 35 14.65 -4.79 -11.92
N ILE A 36 14.16 -4.37 -10.78
CA ILE A 36 14.34 -5.05 -9.50
C ILE A 36 13.72 -6.45 -9.53
N LEU A 37 12.49 -6.58 -10.00
CA LEU A 37 11.78 -7.86 -10.06
C LEU A 37 12.34 -8.80 -11.12
N ALA A 38 12.94 -8.28 -12.19
CA ALA A 38 13.53 -9.09 -13.26
C ALA A 38 14.94 -9.58 -12.93
N THR A 39 15.71 -8.81 -12.17
CA THR A 39 17.11 -9.14 -11.84
C THR A 39 17.29 -9.92 -10.54
N ALA A 40 16.35 -9.81 -9.62
CA ALA A 40 16.36 -10.54 -8.36
C ALA A 40 15.68 -11.90 -8.51
N GLU A 41 16.27 -12.92 -7.93
CA GLU A 41 15.71 -14.28 -7.95
C GLU A 41 14.66 -14.47 -6.85
N GLY A 42 13.52 -15.07 -7.21
CA GLY A 42 12.47 -15.45 -6.26
C GLY A 42 11.91 -14.30 -5.44
N GLU A 43 11.99 -14.39 -4.13
CA GLU A 43 11.49 -13.39 -3.17
C GLU A 43 12.42 -12.19 -2.95
N ASP A 44 13.64 -12.22 -3.46
CA ASP A 44 14.66 -11.21 -3.12
C ASP A 44 14.26 -9.81 -3.59
N GLY A 45 13.64 -9.70 -4.76
CA GLY A 45 13.14 -8.42 -5.29
C GLY A 45 12.03 -7.83 -4.42
N HIS A 46 11.09 -8.64 -4.00
CA HIS A 46 10.00 -8.21 -3.10
C HIS A 46 10.55 -7.82 -1.73
N GLN A 47 11.51 -8.58 -1.21
CA GLN A 47 12.16 -8.26 0.06
C GLN A 47 12.93 -6.93 0.00
N PHE A 48 13.62 -6.67 -1.10
CA PHE A 48 14.27 -5.39 -1.32
C PHE A 48 13.27 -4.23 -1.33
N LEU A 49 12.13 -4.40 -2.00
CA LEU A 49 11.07 -3.39 -2.04
C LEU A 49 10.43 -3.17 -0.66
N ARG A 50 10.24 -4.22 0.13
CA ARG A 50 9.80 -4.09 1.54
C ARG A 50 10.79 -3.27 2.36
N MET A 51 12.07 -3.53 2.19
CA MET A 51 13.13 -2.79 2.86
C MET A 51 13.10 -1.30 2.48
N MET A 52 12.91 -1.01 1.20
CA MET A 52 12.76 0.38 0.72
C MET A 52 11.50 1.05 1.30
N GLY A 53 10.41 0.33 1.41
CA GLY A 53 9.18 0.81 2.07
C GLY A 53 9.42 1.15 3.55
N GLY A 54 10.15 0.31 4.26
CA GLY A 54 10.58 0.59 5.63
C GLY A 54 11.45 1.85 5.75
N ASP A 55 12.38 2.04 4.83
CA ASP A 55 13.21 3.25 4.78
C ASP A 55 12.36 4.51 4.50
N LEU A 56 11.41 4.41 3.59
CA LEU A 56 10.45 5.48 3.32
C LEU A 56 9.67 5.86 4.58
N ALA A 57 9.16 4.87 5.31
CA ALA A 57 8.41 5.11 6.55
C ALA A 57 9.27 5.78 7.63
N ARG A 58 10.53 5.40 7.75
CA ARG A 58 11.47 6.04 8.70
C ARG A 58 11.77 7.49 8.36
N ARG A 59 11.72 7.86 7.09
CA ARG A 59 11.85 9.26 6.64
C ARG A 59 10.60 10.08 6.91
N HIS A 60 9.46 9.44 7.09
CA HIS A 60 8.16 10.05 7.32
C HIS A 60 7.50 9.46 8.57
N PRO A 61 8.10 9.69 9.76
CA PRO A 61 7.56 9.14 10.99
C PRO A 61 6.20 9.75 11.32
N LEU A 62 5.31 8.93 11.87
CA LEU A 62 4.03 9.40 12.39
C LEU A 62 4.19 9.89 13.83
N ALA A 63 3.36 10.85 14.22
CA ALA A 63 3.23 11.22 15.62
C ALA A 63 2.69 10.04 16.44
N ALA A 64 2.98 10.01 17.75
CA ALA A 64 2.48 8.96 18.63
C ALA A 64 0.95 8.94 18.61
N CYS A 65 0.37 7.77 18.35
CA CYS A 65 -1.07 7.55 18.29
C CYS A 65 -1.48 6.63 19.44
N HIS A 66 -2.63 6.91 20.08
CA HIS A 66 -3.12 6.14 21.20
C HIS A 66 -4.34 5.29 20.85
N THR A 67 -4.92 5.47 19.69
CA THR A 67 -6.09 4.75 19.20
C THR A 67 -5.90 4.31 17.76
N VAL A 68 -6.63 3.27 17.34
CA VAL A 68 -6.65 2.83 15.94
C VAL A 68 -7.18 3.94 15.02
N GLY A 69 -8.22 4.66 15.44
CA GLY A 69 -8.75 5.81 14.70
C GLY A 69 -7.73 6.93 14.52
N GLY A 70 -6.98 7.26 15.58
CA GLY A 70 -5.90 8.25 15.50
C GLY A 70 -4.77 7.82 14.58
N LEU A 71 -4.42 6.54 14.57
CA LEU A 71 -3.43 5.98 13.66
C LEU A 71 -3.93 6.04 12.21
N GLU A 72 -5.17 5.67 11.96
CA GLU A 72 -5.79 5.75 10.64
C GLU A 72 -5.77 7.19 10.11
N ASP A 73 -6.16 8.16 10.92
CA ASP A 73 -6.13 9.58 10.54
C ASP A 73 -4.71 10.06 10.20
N SER A 74 -3.71 9.68 11.00
CA SER A 74 -2.32 10.06 10.77
C SER A 74 -1.77 9.44 9.48
N LEU A 75 -2.07 8.17 9.23
CA LEU A 75 -1.69 7.50 7.99
C LEU A 75 -2.33 8.18 6.77
N ASN A 76 -3.62 8.48 6.85
CA ASN A 76 -4.35 9.10 5.75
C ASN A 76 -3.89 10.53 5.46
N GLN A 77 -3.50 11.30 6.47
CA GLN A 77 -2.87 12.60 6.26
C GLN A 77 -1.57 12.48 5.48
N LEU A 78 -0.74 11.52 5.82
CA LEU A 78 0.53 11.29 5.13
C LEU A 78 0.32 10.76 3.71
N LEU A 79 -0.58 9.79 3.53
CA LEU A 79 -0.92 9.25 2.22
C LEU A 79 -1.51 10.31 1.29
N ALA A 80 -2.29 11.25 1.82
CA ALA A 80 -2.79 12.40 1.06
C ALA A 80 -1.65 13.31 0.58
N THR A 81 -0.62 13.50 1.40
CA THR A 81 0.58 14.26 1.01
C THR A 81 1.32 13.61 -0.17
N PHE A 82 1.34 12.27 -0.21
CA PHE A 82 1.93 11.51 -1.30
C PHE A 82 0.99 11.33 -2.50
N ASP A 83 -0.28 11.64 -2.35
CA ASP A 83 -1.34 11.30 -3.32
C ASP A 83 -1.41 9.79 -3.60
N TRP A 84 -1.32 8.98 -2.53
CA TRP A 84 -1.31 7.51 -2.61
C TRP A 84 -2.62 6.86 -2.19
N GLY A 85 -3.70 7.61 -2.10
CA GLY A 85 -5.01 7.10 -1.73
C GLY A 85 -5.27 7.12 -0.23
N GLU A 86 -6.02 6.15 0.24
CA GLU A 86 -6.49 6.08 1.63
C GLU A 86 -6.42 4.66 2.17
N VAL A 87 -6.26 4.55 3.49
CA VAL A 87 -6.29 3.28 4.21
C VAL A 87 -7.37 3.29 5.29
N THR A 88 -8.05 2.17 5.44
CA THR A 88 -8.97 1.89 6.55
C THR A 88 -8.37 0.81 7.43
N LEU A 89 -8.33 1.04 8.73
CA LEU A 89 -7.85 0.10 9.72
C LEU A 89 -9.02 -0.57 10.42
N THR A 90 -9.15 -1.87 10.28
CA THR A 90 -10.22 -2.64 10.91
C THR A 90 -9.64 -3.58 11.95
N PRO A 91 -9.86 -3.32 13.26
CA PRO A 91 -9.44 -4.23 14.32
C PRO A 91 -10.19 -5.56 14.24
N GLY A 92 -9.47 -6.65 14.50
CA GLY A 92 -10.01 -7.99 14.61
C GLY A 92 -9.55 -8.67 15.91
N GLU A 93 -10.02 -9.88 16.15
CA GLU A 93 -9.70 -10.63 17.39
C GLU A 93 -8.19 -10.91 17.53
N ARG A 94 -7.47 -11.05 16.43
CA ARG A 94 -6.07 -11.47 16.41
C ARG A 94 -5.11 -10.43 15.84
N GLY A 95 -5.62 -9.28 15.43
CA GLY A 95 -4.78 -8.27 14.80
C GLY A 95 -5.56 -7.18 14.08
N LEU A 96 -4.99 -6.69 13.01
CA LEU A 96 -5.47 -5.54 12.30
C LEU A 96 -5.54 -5.86 10.80
N THR A 97 -6.62 -5.47 10.14
CA THR A 97 -6.73 -5.49 8.69
C THR A 97 -6.58 -4.08 8.15
N LEU A 98 -5.71 -3.90 7.18
CA LEU A 98 -5.51 -2.63 6.47
C LEU A 98 -6.07 -2.77 5.07
N THR A 99 -7.05 -1.95 4.73
CA THR A 99 -7.63 -1.88 3.39
C THR A 99 -7.23 -0.57 2.74
N HIS A 100 -6.35 -0.65 1.75
CA HIS A 100 -5.82 0.51 1.03
C HIS A 100 -6.50 0.64 -0.32
N ILE A 101 -7.12 1.79 -0.59
CA ILE A 101 -7.85 2.09 -1.81
C ILE A 101 -7.23 3.28 -2.54
N ALA A 102 -7.58 3.45 -3.81
CA ALA A 102 -7.17 4.58 -4.65
C ALA A 102 -5.64 4.78 -4.72
N TRP A 103 -4.88 3.69 -4.63
CA TRP A 103 -3.43 3.70 -4.78
C TRP A 103 -3.04 4.02 -6.23
N PRO A 104 -1.84 4.63 -6.47
CA PRO A 104 -1.42 4.98 -7.82
C PRO A 104 -1.25 3.73 -8.70
N VAL A 105 -1.73 3.82 -9.93
CA VAL A 105 -1.64 2.76 -10.93
C VAL A 105 -0.88 3.28 -12.15
N ALA A 106 0.05 2.47 -12.66
CA ALA A 106 0.77 2.81 -13.88
C ALA A 106 -0.08 2.47 -15.11
N PRO A 107 -0.43 3.45 -15.97
CA PRO A 107 -1.45 3.23 -17.02
C PRO A 107 -1.02 2.31 -18.16
N GLN A 108 0.27 2.07 -18.35
CA GLN A 108 0.80 1.33 -19.51
C GLN A 108 1.66 0.13 -19.12
N ALA A 109 1.61 -0.27 -17.88
CA ALA A 109 2.49 -1.28 -17.38
C ALA A 109 1.88 -2.65 -17.34
N ASP A 110 2.72 -3.63 -17.10
CA ASP A 110 2.34 -4.86 -16.46
C ASP A 110 1.64 -4.53 -15.12
N ALA A 111 0.31 -4.47 -15.15
CA ALA A 111 -0.50 -4.07 -14.01
C ALA A 111 -0.27 -4.98 -12.79
N ALA A 112 -0.08 -6.27 -13.02
CA ALA A 112 0.18 -7.24 -11.95
C ALA A 112 1.56 -7.01 -11.32
N GLY A 113 2.59 -6.76 -12.11
CA GLY A 113 3.94 -6.47 -11.64
C GLY A 113 4.01 -5.16 -10.85
N TRP A 114 3.35 -4.11 -11.35
CA TRP A 114 3.24 -2.83 -10.63
C TRP A 114 2.54 -2.99 -9.29
N GLN A 115 1.39 -3.68 -9.27
CA GLN A 115 0.63 -3.93 -8.04
C GLN A 115 1.47 -4.70 -7.01
N ALA A 116 2.12 -5.78 -7.43
CA ALA A 116 2.96 -6.59 -6.55
C ALA A 116 4.13 -5.79 -5.98
N ALA A 117 4.79 -4.98 -6.79
CA ALA A 117 5.90 -4.13 -6.36
C ALA A 117 5.44 -3.04 -5.40
N PHE A 118 4.35 -2.34 -5.72
CA PHE A 118 3.81 -1.30 -4.86
C PHE A 118 3.30 -1.87 -3.53
N ALA A 119 2.65 -3.03 -3.56
CA ALA A 119 2.22 -3.74 -2.36
C ALA A 119 3.41 -4.14 -1.48
N ALA A 120 4.53 -4.58 -2.06
CA ALA A 120 5.73 -4.89 -1.30
C ALA A 120 6.33 -3.66 -0.61
N VAL A 121 6.36 -2.52 -1.28
CA VAL A 121 6.77 -1.24 -0.68
C VAL A 121 5.86 -0.88 0.49
N LEU A 122 4.54 -0.98 0.31
CA LEU A 122 3.57 -0.68 1.37
C LEU A 122 3.63 -1.68 2.53
N GLU A 123 3.90 -2.95 2.27
CA GLU A 123 4.15 -3.93 3.36
C GLU A 123 5.27 -3.44 4.28
N GLY A 124 6.39 -3.03 3.71
CA GLY A 124 7.52 -2.51 4.47
C GLY A 124 7.19 -1.21 5.20
N ALA A 125 6.52 -0.29 4.53
CA ALA A 125 6.15 1.00 5.10
C ALA A 125 5.16 0.84 6.26
N TYR A 126 4.08 0.10 6.06
CA TYR A 126 3.09 -0.15 7.10
C TYR A 126 3.68 -0.91 8.30
N ALA A 127 4.50 -1.93 8.04
CA ALA A 127 5.19 -2.66 9.10
C ALA A 127 6.04 -1.72 9.97
N ALA A 128 6.81 -0.83 9.35
CA ALA A 128 7.65 0.13 10.07
C ALA A 128 6.82 1.15 10.85
N TRP A 129 5.74 1.69 10.29
CA TRP A 129 4.85 2.61 11.01
C TRP A 129 4.15 1.94 12.19
N LEU A 130 3.64 0.72 12.01
CA LEU A 130 3.00 -0.02 13.11
C LEU A 130 3.99 -0.37 14.21
N GLN A 131 5.19 -0.76 13.86
CA GLN A 131 6.29 -1.03 14.79
C GLN A 131 6.63 0.19 15.64
N ALA A 132 6.74 1.36 15.01
CA ALA A 132 7.03 2.62 15.68
C ALA A 132 5.91 3.04 16.65
N GLN A 133 4.68 2.56 16.47
CA GLN A 133 3.54 2.81 17.36
C GLN A 133 3.41 1.77 18.48
N GLY A 134 4.43 0.96 18.71
CA GLY A 134 4.42 -0.07 19.75
C GLY A 134 4.03 -1.46 19.27
N GLY A 135 3.94 -1.67 17.95
CA GLY A 135 3.79 -3.00 17.37
C GLY A 135 5.05 -3.86 17.61
N HIS A 136 4.88 -5.16 17.60
CA HIS A 136 5.98 -6.09 17.80
C HIS A 136 6.64 -6.47 16.48
N ASP A 137 7.97 -6.54 16.45
CA ASP A 137 8.79 -6.96 15.32
C ASP A 137 8.41 -8.35 14.78
N GLN A 138 7.84 -9.17 15.65
CA GLN A 138 7.51 -10.56 15.35
C GLN A 138 6.12 -10.74 14.76
N VAL A 139 5.33 -9.68 14.64
CA VAL A 139 4.00 -9.75 14.02
C VAL A 139 4.13 -9.45 12.54
N PRO A 140 3.91 -10.44 11.67
CA PRO A 140 4.02 -10.20 10.24
C PRO A 140 2.88 -9.34 9.73
N LEU A 141 3.21 -8.42 8.82
CA LEU A 141 2.24 -7.72 8.00
C LEU A 141 2.37 -8.27 6.57
N ARG A 142 1.28 -8.77 6.02
CA ARG A 142 1.28 -9.44 4.71
C ARG A 142 0.17 -8.94 3.81
N TRP A 143 0.55 -8.63 2.57
CA TRP A 143 -0.40 -8.41 1.49
C TRP A 143 -1.12 -9.72 1.14
N GLN A 144 -2.44 -9.63 0.93
CA GLN A 144 -3.28 -10.80 0.70
C GLN A 144 -3.44 -11.16 -0.80
N GLY A 145 -2.68 -10.51 -1.66
CA GLY A 145 -2.73 -10.74 -3.10
C GLY A 145 -3.82 -9.95 -3.83
N PRO A 146 -3.88 -10.10 -5.16
CA PRO A 146 -4.88 -9.42 -5.97
C PRO A 146 -6.31 -9.82 -5.59
N ASN A 147 -7.24 -8.88 -5.72
CA ASN A 147 -8.66 -9.13 -5.50
C ASN A 147 -9.53 -8.39 -6.54
N PRO A 148 -10.81 -8.81 -6.73
CA PRO A 148 -11.69 -8.20 -7.72
C PRO A 148 -12.01 -6.72 -7.47
N GLN A 149 -11.91 -6.26 -6.22
CA GLN A 149 -12.18 -4.88 -5.83
C GLN A 149 -11.04 -3.92 -6.14
N GLN A 150 -9.91 -4.42 -6.62
CA GLN A 150 -8.70 -3.63 -6.87
C GLN A 150 -8.24 -2.83 -5.64
N THR A 151 -8.40 -3.39 -4.47
CA THR A 151 -7.87 -2.87 -3.22
C THR A 151 -6.58 -3.58 -2.84
N LEU A 152 -5.74 -2.92 -2.05
CA LEU A 152 -4.60 -3.59 -1.42
C LEU A 152 -5.00 -3.95 0.02
N LEU A 153 -5.18 -5.23 0.26
CA LEU A 153 -5.56 -5.76 1.56
C LEU A 153 -4.33 -6.33 2.26
N PHE A 154 -4.03 -5.81 3.44
CA PHE A 154 -2.94 -6.29 4.28
C PHE A 154 -3.50 -6.84 5.59
N ARG A 155 -2.86 -7.88 6.11
CA ARG A 155 -3.15 -8.39 7.45
C ARG A 155 -1.92 -8.29 8.33
N TYR A 156 -2.12 -7.66 9.47
CA TYR A 156 -1.19 -7.61 10.57
C TYR A 156 -1.73 -8.51 11.67
N GLN A 157 -1.24 -9.75 11.73
CA GLN A 157 -1.86 -10.80 12.54
C GLN A 157 -0.80 -11.65 13.23
N LYS A 158 -0.96 -11.86 14.53
CA LYS A 158 -0.10 -12.72 15.32
C LYS A 158 -0.56 -14.17 15.15
N GLY A 159 0.34 -15.04 14.70
CA GLY A 159 0.12 -16.49 14.65
C GLY A 159 -0.79 -16.95 13.49
N LEU A 160 -0.19 -17.15 12.35
CA LEU A 160 -0.63 -18.14 11.36
C LEU A 160 0.21 -19.38 11.52
#